data_25e37bdbfbdbac6127e0d8d84fc75ff4
#
_entry.id   25e37bdbfbdbac6127e0d8d84fc75ff4
#
_cell.length_a   1.000
_cell.length_b   1.000
_cell.length_c   1.000
_cell.angle_alpha   90.00
_cell.angle_beta   90.00
_cell.angle_gamma   90.00
#
_symmetry.space_group_name_H-M   'P 1'
#
loop_
_entity.id
_entity.type
_entity.pdbx_description
1 polymer ?
#
loop_
_entity_poly.entity_id
_entity_poly.type
_entity_poly.pdbx_seq_one_letter_code
_entity_poly.pdbx_strand_id
1 'polypeptide(L)'
;MQLTAAGHKVTAVDSSDSRLERLRENLQRTHLNSQLVTADALTWQPDRQFDAIMLDAPCSATGTFRRHPEVLYRARPKVIAENADLQARLLDRAVQWLKPGGSLVYSVCSLEPQEGEEIVSAFVAARPGFSIDAPRDLPPFVPVSGEGWVRILPGLLESEGGLDGFFMARLVRGR
;
A
#
# COMPACT_ATOMS: atom_id res chain seq x y z
N MET A 1 0.73 12.63 -4.13
CA MET A 1 0.12 13.86 -4.67
C MET A 1 -1.34 14.05 -4.22
N GLN A 2 -2.24 13.09 -4.38
CA GLN A 2 -3.66 13.23 -3.96
C GLN A 2 -3.83 13.62 -2.49
N LEU A 3 -3.10 12.97 -1.57
CA LEU A 3 -3.11 13.33 -0.15
C LEU A 3 -2.66 14.77 0.10
N THR A 4 -1.65 15.23 -0.64
CA THR A 4 -1.17 16.63 -0.53
C THR A 4 -2.22 17.60 -1.07
N ALA A 5 -2.87 17.27 -2.19
CA ALA A 5 -3.95 18.07 -2.75
C ALA A 5 -5.18 18.13 -1.81
N ALA A 6 -5.38 17.09 -0.99
CA ALA A 6 -6.40 17.07 0.07
C ALA A 6 -5.99 17.84 1.33
N GLY A 7 -4.84 18.53 1.32
CA GLY A 7 -4.39 19.38 2.45
C GLY A 7 -3.54 18.66 3.50
N HIS A 8 -3.17 17.40 3.28
CA HIS A 8 -2.32 16.68 4.23
C HIS A 8 -0.85 17.07 4.10
N LYS A 9 -0.12 17.11 5.22
CA LYS A 9 1.35 17.23 5.24
C LYS A 9 1.95 15.85 4.96
N VAL A 10 2.48 15.67 3.76
CA VAL A 10 2.97 14.37 3.28
C VAL A 10 4.50 14.32 3.31
N THR A 11 5.06 13.23 3.85
CA THR A 11 6.44 12.81 3.67
C THR A 11 6.42 11.57 2.77
N ALA A 12 7.00 11.68 1.58
CA ALA A 12 7.14 10.56 0.65
C ALA A 12 8.55 9.97 0.78
N VAL A 13 8.64 8.67 1.01
CA VAL A 13 9.88 7.93 1.17
C VAL A 13 9.99 6.90 0.07
N ASP A 14 11.09 6.87 -0.63
CA ASP A 14 11.40 5.86 -1.65
C ASP A 14 12.92 5.64 -1.70
N SER A 15 13.34 4.41 -1.94
CA SER A 15 14.76 4.07 -2.12
C SER A 15 15.33 4.55 -3.47
N SER A 16 14.47 4.85 -4.45
CA SER A 16 14.85 5.31 -5.78
C SER A 16 14.77 6.82 -5.89
N ASP A 17 15.95 7.45 -6.02
CA ASP A 17 16.05 8.88 -6.26
C ASP A 17 15.36 9.31 -7.55
N SER A 18 15.48 8.51 -8.60
CA SER A 18 14.83 8.80 -9.89
C SER A 18 13.29 8.78 -9.84
N ARG A 19 12.69 7.95 -8.96
CA ARG A 19 11.24 7.99 -8.73
C ARG A 19 10.84 9.25 -7.95
N LEU A 20 11.63 9.64 -6.98
CA LEU A 20 11.41 10.88 -6.23
C LEU A 20 11.61 12.13 -7.08
N GLU A 21 12.55 12.12 -8.03
CA GLU A 21 12.73 13.22 -8.97
C GLU A 21 11.47 13.43 -9.82
N ARG A 22 10.90 12.37 -10.41
CA ARG A 22 9.61 12.44 -11.12
C ARG A 22 8.48 12.97 -10.24
N LEU A 23 8.47 12.56 -8.96
CA LEU A 23 7.49 13.09 -8.01
C LEU A 23 7.70 14.58 -7.76
N ARG A 24 8.95 15.04 -7.63
CA ARG A 24 9.32 16.45 -7.46
C ARG A 24 8.83 17.30 -8.64
N GLU A 25 9.12 16.87 -9.87
CA GLU A 25 8.64 17.54 -11.09
C GLU A 25 7.11 17.64 -11.12
N ASN A 26 6.42 16.55 -10.77
CA ASN A 26 4.96 16.54 -10.71
C ASN A 26 4.39 17.45 -9.61
N LEU A 27 5.02 17.50 -8.44
CA LEU A 27 4.63 18.41 -7.36
C LEU A 27 4.80 19.87 -7.79
N GLN A 28 5.92 20.21 -8.43
CA GLN A 28 6.17 21.55 -8.96
C GLN A 28 5.13 21.95 -10.01
N ARG A 29 4.87 21.07 -10.99
CA ARG A 29 3.88 21.31 -12.05
C ARG A 29 2.47 21.53 -11.51
N THR A 30 2.12 20.91 -10.40
CA THR A 30 0.78 20.99 -9.77
C THR A 30 0.73 21.99 -8.61
N HIS A 31 1.82 22.73 -8.36
CA HIS A 31 1.94 23.66 -7.24
C HIS A 31 1.66 23.03 -5.86
N LEU A 32 1.97 21.75 -5.72
CA LEU A 32 1.87 21.01 -4.46
C LEU A 32 3.24 20.91 -3.79
N ASN A 33 3.26 20.80 -2.46
CA ASN A 33 4.49 20.66 -1.69
C ASN A 33 4.42 19.45 -0.75
N SER A 34 5.45 18.60 -0.81
CA SER A 34 5.62 17.44 0.07
C SER A 34 7.11 17.28 0.43
N GLN A 35 7.38 16.73 1.61
CA GLN A 35 8.73 16.33 1.96
C GLN A 35 9.10 15.06 1.19
N LEU A 36 10.26 15.05 0.52
CA LEU A 36 10.77 13.90 -0.22
C LEU A 36 12.02 13.38 0.48
N VAL A 37 12.09 12.08 0.73
CA VAL A 37 13.19 11.41 1.42
C VAL A 37 13.64 10.21 0.62
N THR A 38 14.86 10.26 0.08
CA THR A 38 15.51 9.11 -0.55
C THR A 38 16.09 8.22 0.54
N ALA A 39 15.43 7.12 0.87
CA ALA A 39 15.88 6.19 1.90
C ALA A 39 15.25 4.79 1.72
N ASP A 40 15.96 3.78 2.25
CA ASP A 40 15.39 2.45 2.43
C ASP A 40 14.47 2.46 3.67
N ALA A 41 13.18 2.17 3.46
CA ALA A 41 12.19 2.16 4.52
C ALA A 41 12.49 1.15 5.64
N LEU A 42 13.25 0.09 5.37
CA LEU A 42 13.66 -0.89 6.40
C LEU A 42 14.66 -0.28 7.41
N THR A 43 15.46 0.68 6.99
CA THR A 43 16.51 1.29 7.82
C THR A 43 16.24 2.74 8.19
N TRP A 44 15.35 3.41 7.45
CA TRP A 44 15.00 4.79 7.71
C TRP A 44 14.39 4.99 9.09
N GLN A 45 14.77 6.12 9.73
CA GLN A 45 14.24 6.55 11.02
C GLN A 45 13.63 7.94 10.86
N PRO A 46 12.30 8.11 10.96
CA PRO A 46 11.69 9.43 10.97
C PRO A 46 11.99 10.15 12.30
N ASP A 47 12.03 11.46 12.25
CA ASP A 47 12.17 12.36 13.40
C ASP A 47 10.86 12.50 14.22
N ARG A 48 9.77 11.98 13.71
CA ARG A 48 8.42 12.06 14.32
C ARG A 48 7.55 10.85 13.94
N GLN A 49 6.52 10.62 14.72
CA GLN A 49 5.46 9.69 14.36
C GLN A 49 4.40 10.36 13.47
N PHE A 50 3.68 9.54 12.71
CA PHE A 50 2.66 9.96 11.76
C PHE A 50 1.26 9.59 12.25
N ASP A 51 0.27 10.40 11.87
CA ASP A 51 -1.14 10.14 12.11
C ASP A 51 -1.68 9.04 11.17
N ALA A 52 -1.14 9.01 9.93
CA ALA A 52 -1.49 8.02 8.93
C ALA A 52 -0.26 7.65 8.07
N ILE A 53 -0.22 6.40 7.62
CA ILE A 53 0.81 5.89 6.70
C ILE A 53 0.11 5.17 5.55
N MET A 54 0.60 5.38 4.32
CA MET A 54 0.25 4.59 3.15
C MET A 54 1.47 3.79 2.74
N LEU A 55 1.39 2.47 2.83
CA LEU A 55 2.41 1.53 2.40
C LEU A 55 1.95 0.86 1.11
N ASP A 56 2.41 1.40 -0.02
CA ASP A 56 2.31 0.76 -1.33
C ASP A 56 3.52 -0.15 -1.49
N ALA A 57 3.34 -1.42 -1.12
CA ALA A 57 4.45 -2.34 -0.95
C ALA A 57 4.91 -2.94 -2.29
N PRO A 58 6.23 -3.19 -2.47
CA PRO A 58 6.71 -3.91 -3.64
C PRO A 58 6.08 -5.30 -3.68
N CYS A 59 5.64 -5.73 -4.87
CA CYS A 59 4.90 -6.98 -5.05
C CYS A 59 5.15 -7.59 -6.43
N SER A 60 4.61 -8.78 -6.69
CA SER A 60 4.66 -9.45 -7.99
C SER A 60 3.91 -8.72 -9.11
N ALA A 61 3.05 -7.75 -8.75
CA ALA A 61 2.24 -6.94 -9.65
C ALA A 61 1.29 -7.75 -10.55
N THR A 62 0.93 -8.99 -10.17
CA THR A 62 0.07 -9.86 -10.98
C THR A 62 -1.30 -9.25 -11.28
N GLY A 63 -1.78 -8.31 -10.46
CA GLY A 63 -3.03 -7.60 -10.72
C GLY A 63 -3.00 -6.68 -11.94
N THR A 64 -1.81 -6.34 -12.45
CA THR A 64 -1.66 -5.46 -13.60
C THR A 64 -1.56 -6.19 -14.95
N PHE A 65 -1.73 -7.52 -14.96
CA PHE A 65 -1.49 -8.37 -16.13
C PHE A 65 -2.29 -7.95 -17.37
N ARG A 66 -3.43 -7.33 -17.19
CA ARG A 66 -4.25 -6.81 -18.30
C ARG A 66 -3.50 -5.78 -19.14
N ARG A 67 -2.69 -4.95 -18.52
CA ARG A 67 -1.85 -3.91 -19.18
C ARG A 67 -0.40 -4.35 -19.34
N HIS A 68 0.05 -5.26 -18.49
CA HIS A 68 1.42 -5.74 -18.36
C HIS A 68 1.44 -7.27 -18.31
N PRO A 69 1.12 -7.98 -19.44
CA PRO A 69 1.02 -9.44 -19.44
C PRO A 69 2.34 -10.14 -19.07
N GLU A 70 3.47 -9.46 -19.23
CA GLU A 70 4.78 -9.97 -18.85
C GLU A 70 4.94 -10.26 -17.35
N VAL A 71 4.10 -9.67 -16.49
CA VAL A 71 4.18 -9.92 -15.04
C VAL A 71 3.87 -11.38 -14.70
N LEU A 72 3.00 -12.05 -15.48
CA LEU A 72 2.66 -13.46 -15.28
C LEU A 72 3.85 -14.39 -15.48
N TYR A 73 4.81 -14.02 -16.32
CA TYR A 73 6.05 -14.78 -16.53
C TYR A 73 7.09 -14.56 -15.44
N ARG A 74 6.96 -13.44 -14.69
CA ARG A 74 7.88 -13.07 -13.59
C ARG A 74 7.35 -13.54 -12.23
N ALA A 75 6.03 -13.69 -12.07
CA ALA A 75 5.38 -14.12 -10.85
C ALA A 75 5.60 -15.64 -10.63
N ARG A 76 6.79 -15.99 -10.12
CA ARG A 76 7.14 -17.36 -9.75
C ARG A 76 6.97 -17.55 -8.24
N PRO A 77 6.68 -18.76 -7.74
CA PRO A 77 6.47 -19.00 -6.31
C PRO A 77 7.58 -18.45 -5.41
N LYS A 78 8.84 -18.58 -5.85
CA LYS A 78 9.99 -18.02 -5.12
C LYS A 78 9.95 -16.49 -5.02
N VAL A 79 9.63 -15.81 -6.12
CA VAL A 79 9.56 -14.34 -6.16
C VAL A 79 8.39 -13.83 -5.31
N ILE A 80 7.25 -14.51 -5.34
CA ILE A 80 6.08 -14.21 -4.50
C ILE A 80 6.47 -14.34 -3.02
N ALA A 81 7.14 -15.44 -2.64
CA ALA A 81 7.59 -15.66 -1.26
C ALA A 81 8.62 -14.59 -0.80
N GLU A 82 9.58 -14.23 -1.65
CA GLU A 82 10.56 -13.17 -1.35
C GLU A 82 9.89 -11.80 -1.16
N ASN A 83 8.89 -11.47 -1.99
CA ASN A 83 8.11 -10.25 -1.85
C ASN A 83 7.28 -10.28 -0.56
N ALA A 84 6.63 -11.39 -0.25
CA ALA A 84 5.83 -11.53 0.98
C ALA A 84 6.69 -11.32 2.23
N ASP A 85 7.91 -11.89 2.29
CA ASP A 85 8.85 -11.62 3.39
C ASP A 85 9.20 -10.13 3.49
N LEU A 86 9.54 -9.50 2.37
CA LEU A 86 9.86 -8.09 2.34
C LEU A 86 8.67 -7.22 2.77
N GLN A 87 7.45 -7.55 2.33
CA GLN A 87 6.22 -6.85 2.68
C GLN A 87 5.93 -6.95 4.17
N ALA A 88 6.07 -8.14 4.77
CA ALA A 88 5.92 -8.33 6.21
C ALA A 88 6.89 -7.45 7.00
N ARG A 89 8.15 -7.40 6.61
CA ARG A 89 9.19 -6.57 7.24
C ARG A 89 8.92 -5.08 7.08
N LEU A 90 8.46 -4.64 5.90
CA LEU A 90 8.08 -3.25 5.64
C LEU A 90 6.88 -2.83 6.48
N LEU A 91 5.87 -3.70 6.59
CA LEU A 91 4.69 -3.46 7.41
C LEU A 91 5.07 -3.34 8.89
N ASP A 92 5.89 -4.27 9.39
CA ASP A 92 6.43 -4.26 10.76
C ASP A 92 7.23 -2.98 11.06
N ARG A 93 7.94 -2.49 10.08
CA ARG A 93 8.71 -1.26 10.21
C ARG A 93 7.81 -0.03 10.21
N ALA A 94 6.89 0.05 9.26
CA ALA A 94 6.00 1.19 9.08
C ALA A 94 5.11 1.45 10.30
N VAL A 95 4.59 0.40 10.94
CA VAL A 95 3.72 0.57 12.12
C VAL A 95 4.43 1.15 13.34
N GLN A 96 5.76 1.06 13.41
CA GLN A 96 6.53 1.70 14.49
C GLN A 96 6.49 3.24 14.41
N TRP A 97 6.26 3.76 13.22
CA TRP A 97 6.16 5.21 12.96
C TRP A 97 4.76 5.77 13.18
N LEU A 98 3.76 4.91 13.45
CA LEU A 98 2.39 5.33 13.70
C LEU A 98 2.22 5.81 15.15
N LYS A 99 1.48 6.91 15.30
CA LYS A 99 0.98 7.34 16.62
C LYS A 99 -0.04 6.34 17.17
N PRO A 100 -0.25 6.24 18.48
CA PRO A 100 -1.42 5.61 19.05
C PRO A 100 -2.70 6.21 18.44
N GLY A 101 -3.66 5.39 18.04
CA GLY A 101 -4.86 5.81 17.32
C GLY A 101 -4.65 6.14 15.85
N GLY A 102 -3.43 6.05 15.34
CA GLY A 102 -3.10 6.25 13.92
C GLY A 102 -3.53 5.09 13.03
N SER A 103 -3.55 5.31 11.72
CA SER A 103 -3.94 4.30 10.73
C SER A 103 -2.88 4.07 9.67
N LEU A 104 -2.77 2.83 9.20
CA LEU A 104 -1.92 2.45 8.08
C LEU A 104 -2.77 1.78 7.00
N VAL A 105 -2.65 2.25 5.76
CA VAL A 105 -3.18 1.54 4.59
C VAL A 105 -2.06 0.74 3.97
N TYR A 106 -2.20 -0.58 4.01
CA TYR A 106 -1.35 -1.51 3.25
C TYR A 106 -1.98 -1.77 1.90
N SER A 107 -1.22 -1.71 0.82
CA SER A 107 -1.72 -1.96 -0.52
C SER A 107 -0.69 -2.66 -1.41
N VAL A 108 -1.18 -3.53 -2.29
CA VAL A 108 -0.40 -4.20 -3.34
C VAL A 108 -1.23 -4.35 -4.61
N CYS A 109 -0.60 -4.18 -5.77
CA CYS A 109 -1.20 -4.48 -7.06
C CYS A 109 -0.97 -5.97 -7.45
N SER A 110 -1.16 -6.88 -6.50
CA SER A 110 -1.00 -8.32 -6.65
C SER A 110 -2.33 -9.05 -6.45
N LEU A 111 -2.51 -10.15 -7.16
CA LEU A 111 -3.63 -11.08 -6.98
C LEU A 111 -3.27 -12.23 -6.04
N GLU A 112 -2.02 -12.33 -5.63
CA GLU A 112 -1.52 -13.43 -4.82
C GLU A 112 -1.96 -13.25 -3.35
N PRO A 113 -2.68 -14.21 -2.74
CA PRO A 113 -3.08 -14.14 -1.34
C PRO A 113 -1.90 -13.98 -0.37
N GLN A 114 -0.73 -14.57 -0.72
CA GLN A 114 0.51 -14.49 0.05
C GLN A 114 1.03 -13.06 0.19
N GLU A 115 0.74 -12.20 -0.78
CA GLU A 115 1.17 -10.78 -0.79
C GLU A 115 0.07 -9.84 -0.26
N GLY A 116 -1.12 -10.32 0.00
CA GLY A 116 -2.29 -9.55 0.47
C GLY A 116 -2.83 -10.06 1.79
N GLU A 117 -3.85 -10.92 1.68
CA GLU A 117 -4.65 -11.42 2.79
C GLU A 117 -3.81 -12.11 3.88
N GLU A 118 -2.84 -12.94 3.48
CA GLU A 118 -2.00 -13.69 4.43
C GLU A 118 -1.10 -12.75 5.22
N ILE A 119 -0.52 -11.71 4.59
CA ILE A 119 0.30 -10.70 5.28
C ILE A 119 -0.53 -9.98 6.34
N VAL A 120 -1.70 -9.49 5.98
CA VAL A 120 -2.55 -8.70 6.90
C VAL A 120 -3.09 -9.57 8.02
N SER A 121 -3.54 -10.80 7.72
CA SER A 121 -4.06 -11.74 8.71
C SER A 121 -2.97 -12.14 9.72
N ALA A 122 -1.78 -12.50 9.25
CA ALA A 122 -0.65 -12.85 10.11
C ALA A 122 -0.22 -11.66 10.98
N PHE A 123 -0.20 -10.45 10.41
CA PHE A 123 0.15 -9.23 11.14
C PHE A 123 -0.82 -8.96 12.30
N VAL A 124 -2.13 -8.98 12.04
CA VAL A 124 -3.15 -8.70 13.06
C VAL A 124 -3.17 -9.78 14.13
N ALA A 125 -3.05 -11.05 13.74
CA ALA A 125 -2.97 -12.17 14.69
C ALA A 125 -1.78 -12.04 15.65
N ALA A 126 -0.62 -11.57 15.16
CA ALA A 126 0.58 -11.38 15.97
C ALA A 126 0.58 -10.09 16.82
N ARG A 127 -0.36 -9.15 16.59
CA ARG A 127 -0.37 -7.82 17.20
C ARG A 127 -1.76 -7.41 17.70
N PRO A 128 -2.15 -7.81 18.92
CA PRO A 128 -3.48 -7.49 19.49
C PRO A 128 -3.81 -5.99 19.59
N GLY A 129 -2.78 -5.13 19.50
CA GLY A 129 -2.95 -3.68 19.48
C GLY A 129 -3.36 -3.09 18.12
N PHE A 130 -3.54 -3.93 17.10
CA PHE A 130 -3.99 -3.51 15.77
C PHE A 130 -5.26 -4.25 15.38
N SER A 131 -6.11 -3.57 14.61
CA SER A 131 -7.32 -4.15 14.01
C SER A 131 -7.47 -3.69 12.57
N ILE A 132 -8.18 -4.48 11.77
CA ILE A 132 -8.62 -4.05 10.44
C ILE A 132 -9.84 -3.15 10.64
N ASP A 133 -9.83 -1.98 10.02
CA ASP A 133 -10.93 -1.05 9.99
C ASP A 133 -11.49 -0.98 8.56
N ALA A 134 -12.64 -1.59 8.36
CA ALA A 134 -13.28 -1.65 7.06
C ALA A 134 -13.52 -0.23 6.50
N PRO A 135 -13.13 0.05 5.25
CA PRO A 135 -13.35 1.35 4.65
C PRO A 135 -14.86 1.60 4.50
N ARG A 136 -15.25 2.87 4.72
CA ARG A 136 -16.61 3.36 4.53
C ARG A 136 -16.63 4.29 3.32
N ASP A 137 -17.79 4.53 2.78
CA ASP A 137 -17.98 5.50 1.68
C ASP A 137 -17.19 5.15 0.40
N LEU A 138 -17.04 3.85 0.12
CA LEU A 138 -16.50 3.37 -1.14
C LEU A 138 -17.58 3.37 -2.23
N PRO A 139 -17.18 3.49 -3.52
CA PRO A 139 -18.11 3.27 -4.64
C PRO A 139 -18.77 1.89 -4.53
N PRO A 140 -20.05 1.75 -4.90
CA PRO A 140 -20.82 0.50 -4.71
C PRO A 140 -20.23 -0.73 -5.39
N PHE A 141 -19.42 -0.54 -6.42
CA PHE A 141 -18.77 -1.63 -7.14
C PHE A 141 -17.50 -2.17 -6.44
N VAL A 142 -17.01 -1.49 -5.40
CA VAL A 142 -15.80 -1.92 -4.67
C VAL A 142 -16.18 -2.94 -3.62
N PRO A 143 -15.74 -4.21 -3.76
CA PRO A 143 -16.07 -5.25 -2.80
C PRO A 143 -15.25 -5.08 -1.52
N VAL A 144 -15.93 -5.14 -0.38
CA VAL A 144 -15.31 -5.21 0.96
C VAL A 144 -15.56 -6.60 1.52
N SER A 145 -14.52 -7.28 1.97
CA SER A 145 -14.65 -8.61 2.57
C SER A 145 -15.30 -8.56 3.96
N GLY A 146 -15.69 -9.73 4.47
CA GLY A 146 -16.20 -9.85 5.86
C GLY A 146 -15.16 -9.48 6.92
N GLU A 147 -13.87 -9.61 6.59
CA GLU A 147 -12.75 -9.23 7.45
C GLU A 147 -12.41 -7.74 7.39
N GLY A 148 -12.94 -7.01 6.39
CA GLY A 148 -12.81 -5.56 6.27
C GLY A 148 -11.73 -5.08 5.30
N TRP A 149 -11.10 -5.94 4.51
CA TRP A 149 -10.21 -5.52 3.42
C TRP A 149 -10.94 -5.40 2.07
N VAL A 150 -10.27 -4.79 1.11
CA VAL A 150 -10.74 -4.65 -0.27
C VAL A 150 -9.89 -5.51 -1.19
N ARG A 151 -10.55 -6.34 -2.02
CA ARG A 151 -9.92 -7.08 -3.10
C ARG A 151 -10.60 -6.72 -4.42
N ILE A 152 -9.90 -5.97 -5.27
CA ILE A 152 -10.34 -5.67 -6.63
C ILE A 152 -9.78 -6.74 -7.56
N LEU A 153 -10.66 -7.35 -8.34
CA LEU A 153 -10.27 -8.32 -9.37
C LEU A 153 -10.37 -7.67 -10.75
N PRO A 154 -9.48 -8.03 -11.69
CA PRO A 154 -9.65 -7.68 -13.10
C PRO A 154 -11.00 -8.19 -13.60
N GLY A 155 -11.70 -7.38 -14.40
CA GLY A 155 -13.06 -7.69 -14.85
C GLY A 155 -14.13 -6.80 -14.21
N LEU A 156 -13.86 -6.20 -13.06
CA LEU A 156 -14.72 -5.14 -12.55
C LEU A 156 -14.72 -3.95 -13.51
N LEU A 157 -15.89 -3.39 -13.79
CA LEU A 157 -16.10 -2.28 -14.74
C LEU A 157 -15.58 -2.59 -16.15
N GLU A 158 -15.71 -3.83 -16.63
CA GLU A 158 -15.21 -4.25 -17.93
C GLU A 158 -15.79 -3.42 -19.07
N SER A 159 -17.07 -3.07 -18.99
CA SER A 159 -17.75 -2.17 -19.95
C SER A 159 -17.17 -0.75 -19.99
N GLU A 160 -16.49 -0.33 -18.93
CA GLU A 160 -15.88 1.00 -18.78
C GLU A 160 -14.36 0.99 -18.98
N GLY A 161 -13.80 -0.14 -19.46
CA GLY A 161 -12.37 -0.32 -19.70
C GLY A 161 -11.66 -1.18 -18.67
N GLY A 162 -12.37 -1.69 -17.66
CA GLY A 162 -11.86 -2.59 -16.63
C GLY A 162 -10.93 -1.94 -15.62
N LEU A 163 -10.65 -2.67 -14.53
CA LEU A 163 -9.71 -2.26 -13.49
C LEU A 163 -8.52 -3.22 -13.43
N ASP A 164 -7.41 -2.75 -12.89
CA ASP A 164 -6.33 -3.64 -12.44
C ASP A 164 -6.73 -4.31 -11.12
N GLY A 165 -6.17 -5.49 -10.88
CA GLY A 165 -6.33 -6.17 -9.61
C GLY A 165 -5.56 -5.47 -8.49
N PHE A 166 -6.18 -5.39 -7.31
CA PHE A 166 -5.60 -4.69 -6.17
C PHE A 166 -6.05 -5.31 -4.85
N PHE A 167 -5.18 -5.30 -3.85
CA PHE A 167 -5.52 -5.59 -2.47
C PHE A 167 -5.23 -4.37 -1.60
N MET A 168 -6.13 -4.05 -0.68
CA MET A 168 -5.95 -2.98 0.29
C MET A 168 -6.56 -3.36 1.65
N ALA A 169 -5.85 -3.05 2.72
CA ALA A 169 -6.36 -3.15 4.08
C ALA A 169 -5.97 -1.91 4.89
N ARG A 170 -6.93 -1.36 5.64
CA ARG A 170 -6.67 -0.31 6.60
C ARG A 170 -6.49 -0.91 7.98
N LEU A 171 -5.34 -0.72 8.57
CA LEU A 171 -4.96 -1.14 9.91
C LEU A 171 -5.03 0.07 10.84
N VAL A 172 -5.63 -0.08 12.02
CA VAL A 172 -5.70 0.97 13.04
C VAL A 172 -4.95 0.49 14.27
N ARG A 173 -4.07 1.36 14.78
CA ARG A 173 -3.37 1.17 16.04
C ARG A 173 -4.30 1.57 17.20
N GLY A 174 -4.49 0.71 18.19
CA GLY A 174 -5.19 1.06 19.42
C GLY A 174 -4.59 2.29 20.12
N ARG A 175 -5.39 2.92 20.96
CA ARG A 175 -4.98 4.08 21.77
C ARG A 175 -4.15 3.66 22.98
#